data_1be1c2562d720442ac8e83683c689093
#
_entry.id   1be1c2562d720442ac8e83683c689093
#
_cell.length_a   1.000
_cell.length_b   1.000
_cell.length_c   1.000
_cell.angle_alpha   90.00
_cell.angle_beta   90.00
_cell.angle_gamma   90.00
#
_symmetry.space_group_name_H-M   'P 1'
#
loop_
_entity.id
_entity.type
_entity.pdbx_description
1 polymer ?
#
loop_
_entity_poly.entity_id
_entity_poly.type
_entity_poly.pdbx_seq_one_letter_code
_entity_poly.pdbx_strand_id
1 'polypeptide(L)'
;MFSDVFGHFRAVTVANRRQYARRASAALGVLVLAGCATVGGPGGLTKDSPPEVKREAVAARAQARWEALIKGDVPASYAYLSPAERATTPLDVYRAKRKVGLYRAVKVDSVDCEGAVCTVKLTLRYDFKRFKGVQTPLVEHWVIEDGQAWLVEGK
;
A
#
# COMPACT_ATOMS: atom_id res chain seq x y z
N MET A 1 -53.06 -16.74 -42.86
CA MET A 1 -52.76 -16.03 -44.11
C MET A 1 -51.25 -15.86 -44.14
N PHE A 2 -50.66 -16.80 -44.89
CA PHE A 2 -49.69 -16.60 -45.94
C PHE A 2 -48.40 -15.96 -45.47
N SER A 3 -47.26 -16.41 -45.69
CA SER A 3 -46.60 -17.49 -46.43
C SER A 3 -45.12 -17.22 -46.34
N ASP A 4 -44.44 -18.29 -46.09
CA ASP A 4 -43.14 -18.68 -46.63
C ASP A 4 -42.38 -17.68 -47.52
N VAL A 5 -41.08 -17.60 -47.34
CA VAL A 5 -40.11 -17.83 -48.41
C VAL A 5 -38.79 -18.37 -47.84
N PHE A 6 -38.55 -19.58 -48.25
CA PHE A 6 -37.33 -20.37 -48.25
C PHE A 6 -36.16 -19.73 -49.10
N GLY A 7 -34.98 -20.12 -48.76
CA GLY A 7 -33.88 -20.34 -49.69
C GLY A 7 -32.68 -19.39 -49.43
N HIS A 8 -31.46 -19.75 -49.32
CA HIS A 8 -30.70 -20.78 -50.03
C HIS A 8 -29.43 -21.11 -49.27
N PHE A 9 -29.22 -22.33 -49.05
CA PHE A 9 -27.90 -22.93 -48.82
C PHE A 9 -26.96 -22.61 -49.99
N ARG A 10 -25.77 -22.17 -49.72
CA ARG A 10 -24.60 -22.49 -50.55
C ARG A 10 -23.40 -22.77 -49.67
N ALA A 11 -23.16 -24.03 -49.52
CA ALA A 11 -21.86 -24.58 -49.20
C ALA A 11 -20.87 -24.23 -50.35
N VAL A 12 -19.73 -23.72 -50.01
CA VAL A 12 -18.57 -23.79 -50.87
C VAL A 12 -17.45 -24.46 -50.13
N THR A 13 -17.17 -25.60 -50.67
CA THR A 13 -16.25 -26.63 -50.25
C THR A 13 -14.81 -26.27 -50.68
N VAL A 14 -13.89 -26.55 -49.77
CA VAL A 14 -12.59 -27.23 -50.03
C VAL A 14 -11.48 -26.53 -50.81
N ALA A 15 -10.34 -26.57 -50.17
CA ALA A 15 -8.97 -26.69 -50.68
C ALA A 15 -8.23 -25.41 -51.07
N ASN A 16 -7.38 -25.01 -50.15
CA ASN A 16 -5.99 -24.88 -50.59
C ASN A 16 -5.02 -25.19 -49.44
N ARG A 17 -4.61 -26.44 -49.38
CA ARG A 17 -3.35 -26.85 -48.77
C ARG A 17 -2.26 -26.45 -49.75
N ARG A 18 -1.36 -25.56 -49.36
CA ARG A 18 0.07 -25.69 -49.65
C ARG A 18 0.86 -24.49 -49.12
N GLN A 19 1.75 -24.84 -48.22
CA GLN A 19 3.12 -24.33 -48.16
C GLN A 19 3.31 -22.84 -47.90
N TYR A 20 3.50 -22.48 -46.63
CA TYR A 20 4.62 -21.60 -46.35
C TYR A 20 5.41 -22.16 -45.18
N ALA A 21 6.57 -22.73 -45.55
CA ALA A 21 7.61 -23.17 -44.67
C ALA A 21 8.29 -21.97 -44.02
N ARG A 22 8.59 -22.14 -42.73
CA ARG A 22 9.77 -21.66 -42.05
C ARG A 22 10.11 -20.16 -42.23
N ARG A 23 9.75 -19.36 -41.26
CA ARG A 23 10.67 -18.39 -40.67
C ARG A 23 10.43 -18.38 -39.14
N ALA A 24 11.26 -19.12 -38.44
CA ALA A 24 11.41 -19.02 -36.99
C ALA A 24 12.08 -17.67 -36.72
N SER A 25 11.29 -16.68 -36.36
CA SER A 25 11.78 -15.47 -35.71
C SER A 25 11.60 -15.68 -34.22
N ALA A 26 12.69 -16.04 -33.57
CA ALA A 26 12.81 -16.03 -32.12
C ALA A 26 12.73 -14.58 -31.65
N ALA A 27 11.52 -14.11 -31.35
CA ALA A 27 11.34 -12.90 -30.58
C ALA A 27 11.65 -13.25 -29.12
N LEU A 28 12.87 -12.92 -28.66
CA LEU A 28 13.19 -12.85 -27.23
C LEU A 28 12.28 -11.76 -26.63
N GLY A 29 11.17 -12.20 -26.07
CA GLY A 29 10.36 -11.36 -25.20
C GLY A 29 11.12 -11.10 -23.91
N VAL A 30 11.73 -9.92 -23.78
CA VAL A 30 12.20 -9.42 -22.50
C VAL A 30 10.96 -9.19 -21.65
N LEU A 31 10.62 -10.16 -20.79
CA LEU A 31 9.70 -9.95 -19.68
C LEU A 31 10.39 -8.96 -18.72
N VAL A 32 10.06 -7.69 -18.84
CA VAL A 32 10.31 -6.72 -17.78
C VAL A 32 9.36 -7.08 -16.64
N LEU A 33 9.83 -7.93 -15.74
CA LEU A 33 9.23 -8.09 -14.42
C LEU A 33 9.39 -6.74 -13.71
N ALA A 34 8.34 -5.91 -13.76
CA ALA A 34 8.20 -4.81 -12.83
C ALA A 34 8.10 -5.43 -11.42
N GLY A 35 9.26 -5.73 -10.83
CA GLY A 35 9.36 -6.12 -9.46
C GLY A 35 8.86 -4.97 -8.61
N CYS A 36 7.72 -5.15 -7.94
CA CYS A 36 7.45 -4.41 -6.72
C CYS A 36 8.66 -4.63 -5.83
N ALA A 37 9.52 -3.61 -5.70
CA ALA A 37 10.57 -3.62 -4.72
C ALA A 37 9.87 -3.67 -3.36
N THR A 38 9.76 -4.87 -2.81
CA THR A 38 9.51 -5.03 -1.39
C THR A 38 10.71 -4.40 -0.71
N VAL A 39 10.51 -3.25 -0.08
CA VAL A 39 11.50 -2.59 0.76
C VAL A 39 11.74 -3.49 1.96
N GLY A 40 12.67 -4.40 1.83
CA GLY A 40 13.06 -5.42 2.78
C GLY A 40 13.81 -6.50 2.03
N GLY A 41 15.15 -6.49 2.09
CA GLY A 41 15.97 -7.60 1.64
C GLY A 41 15.63 -8.88 2.42
N PRO A 42 16.23 -10.04 2.11
CA PRO A 42 15.94 -11.34 2.72
C PRO A 42 16.13 -11.43 4.24
N GLY A 43 16.47 -10.33 4.92
CA GLY A 43 16.63 -10.25 6.39
C GLY A 43 15.67 -9.30 7.10
N GLY A 44 14.73 -8.63 6.40
CA GLY A 44 13.84 -7.63 7.00
C GLY A 44 14.59 -6.34 7.43
N LEU A 45 13.85 -5.39 8.00
CA LEU A 45 14.37 -4.12 8.50
C LEU A 45 15.02 -4.33 9.88
N THR A 46 16.28 -3.88 10.05
CA THR A 46 16.99 -4.00 11.33
C THR A 46 17.51 -2.64 11.81
N LYS A 47 17.94 -2.56 13.07
CA LYS A 47 18.60 -1.37 13.62
C LYS A 47 19.88 -0.99 12.84
N ASP A 48 20.55 -1.99 12.23
CA ASP A 48 21.79 -1.84 11.48
C ASP A 48 21.57 -1.63 9.97
N SER A 49 20.31 -1.62 9.51
CA SER A 49 19.97 -1.27 8.13
C SER A 49 20.46 0.14 7.77
N PRO A 50 20.83 0.39 6.50
CA PRO A 50 21.27 1.71 6.07
C PRO A 50 20.25 2.81 6.46
N PRO A 51 20.71 4.01 6.86
CA PRO A 51 19.82 5.08 7.33
C PRO A 51 18.72 5.45 6.35
N GLU A 52 19.01 5.44 5.05
CA GLU A 52 18.05 5.72 3.97
C GLU A 52 16.94 4.66 3.94
N VAL A 53 17.32 3.38 4.02
CA VAL A 53 16.38 2.25 4.01
C VAL A 53 15.45 2.32 5.22
N LYS A 54 15.98 2.65 6.39
CA LYS A 54 15.17 2.84 7.60
C LYS A 54 14.18 3.99 7.43
N ARG A 55 14.66 5.16 6.98
CA ARG A 55 13.81 6.34 6.79
C ARG A 55 12.68 6.08 5.80
N GLU A 56 12.99 5.49 4.66
CA GLU A 56 12.01 5.17 3.62
C GLU A 56 10.96 4.17 4.13
N ALA A 57 11.39 3.08 4.75
CA ALA A 57 10.49 2.06 5.27
C ALA A 57 9.57 2.60 6.38
N VAL A 58 10.09 3.41 7.30
CA VAL A 58 9.31 4.01 8.38
C VAL A 58 8.34 5.06 7.82
N ALA A 59 8.79 5.91 6.89
CA ALA A 59 7.93 6.90 6.24
C ALA A 59 6.74 6.25 5.52
N ALA A 60 7.00 5.19 4.75
CA ALA A 60 5.96 4.45 4.04
C ALA A 60 4.93 3.85 5.00
N ARG A 61 5.37 3.28 6.13
CA ARG A 61 4.48 2.70 7.14
C ARG A 61 3.67 3.76 7.87
N ALA A 62 4.28 4.89 8.23
CA ALA A 62 3.58 6.02 8.86
C ALA A 62 2.50 6.59 7.92
N GLN A 63 2.83 6.79 6.66
CA GLN A 63 1.90 7.24 5.63
C GLN A 63 0.72 6.26 5.50
N ALA A 64 0.99 4.96 5.30
CA ALA A 64 -0.02 3.92 5.11
C ALA A 64 -0.95 3.78 6.32
N ARG A 65 -0.41 3.87 7.54
CA ARG A 65 -1.22 3.87 8.77
C ARG A 65 -2.24 5.00 8.79
N TRP A 66 -1.82 6.23 8.48
CA TRP A 66 -2.72 7.38 8.46
C TRP A 66 -3.72 7.31 7.30
N GLU A 67 -3.32 6.80 6.15
CA GLU A 67 -4.25 6.56 5.04
C GLU A 67 -5.34 5.56 5.42
N ALA A 68 -5.01 4.52 6.19
CA ALA A 68 -6.01 3.60 6.74
C ALA A 68 -7.01 4.34 7.65
N LEU A 69 -6.53 5.21 8.56
CA LEU A 69 -7.41 6.03 9.42
C LEU A 69 -8.28 7.00 8.62
N ILE A 70 -7.73 7.62 7.57
CA ILE A 70 -8.48 8.54 6.68
C ILE A 70 -9.60 7.79 5.96
N LYS A 71 -9.35 6.55 5.54
CA LYS A 71 -10.34 5.66 4.91
C LYS A 71 -11.36 5.08 5.92
N GLY A 72 -11.13 5.25 7.22
CA GLY A 72 -11.95 4.67 8.28
C GLY A 72 -11.61 3.23 8.63
N ASP A 73 -10.53 2.68 8.06
CA ASP A 73 -10.07 1.32 8.36
C ASP A 73 -9.21 1.32 9.64
N VAL A 74 -9.89 1.39 10.77
CA VAL A 74 -9.25 1.39 12.10
C VAL A 74 -8.49 0.09 12.37
N PRO A 75 -9.00 -1.11 12.02
CA PRO A 75 -8.23 -2.35 12.18
C PRO A 75 -6.90 -2.35 11.41
N ALA A 76 -6.89 -1.89 10.16
CA ALA A 76 -5.65 -1.79 9.38
C ALA A 76 -4.66 -0.81 10.03
N SER A 77 -5.13 0.35 10.53
CA SER A 77 -4.27 1.29 11.27
C SER A 77 -3.74 0.69 12.57
N TYR A 78 -4.56 -0.07 13.29
CA TYR A 78 -4.17 -0.76 14.54
C TYR A 78 -3.05 -1.77 14.33
N ALA A 79 -2.98 -2.42 13.17
CA ALA A 79 -1.96 -3.39 12.84
C ALA A 79 -0.53 -2.81 12.79
N TYR A 80 -0.39 -1.48 12.74
CA TYR A 80 0.93 -0.79 12.79
C TYR A 80 1.45 -0.56 14.21
N LEU A 81 0.61 -0.73 15.25
CA LEU A 81 1.07 -0.67 16.64
C LEU A 81 2.04 -1.82 16.94
N SER A 82 3.00 -1.55 17.82
CA SER A 82 3.92 -2.59 18.28
C SER A 82 3.16 -3.75 18.97
N PRO A 83 3.70 -4.98 18.96
CA PRO A 83 3.11 -6.09 19.70
C PRO A 83 2.86 -5.76 21.17
N ALA A 84 3.78 -5.05 21.81
CA ALA A 84 3.66 -4.62 23.20
C ALA A 84 2.49 -3.64 23.42
N GLU A 85 2.32 -2.67 22.50
CA GLU A 85 1.18 -1.74 22.55
C GLU A 85 -0.15 -2.47 22.37
N ARG A 86 -0.22 -3.41 21.41
CA ARG A 86 -1.44 -4.20 21.20
C ARG A 86 -1.79 -5.12 22.37
N ALA A 87 -0.80 -5.60 23.12
CA ALA A 87 -1.03 -6.41 24.31
C ALA A 87 -1.70 -5.59 25.44
N THR A 88 -1.46 -4.28 25.48
CA THR A 88 -2.00 -3.39 26.53
C THR A 88 -3.17 -2.53 26.04
N THR A 89 -3.35 -2.37 24.75
CA THR A 89 -4.40 -1.55 24.14
C THR A 89 -5.21 -2.40 23.15
N PRO A 90 -6.29 -3.05 23.59
CA PRO A 90 -7.19 -3.79 22.68
C PRO A 90 -7.79 -2.92 21.57
N LEU A 91 -8.17 -3.55 20.46
CA LEU A 91 -8.67 -2.85 19.27
C LEU A 91 -9.89 -1.94 19.53
N ASP A 92 -10.79 -2.36 20.40
CA ASP A 92 -11.98 -1.57 20.78
C ASP A 92 -11.58 -0.30 21.53
N VAL A 93 -10.62 -0.38 22.45
CA VAL A 93 -10.04 0.77 23.17
C VAL A 93 -9.31 1.70 22.18
N TYR A 94 -8.52 1.14 21.26
CA TYR A 94 -7.88 1.92 20.21
C TYR A 94 -8.90 2.64 19.36
N ARG A 95 -9.95 1.94 18.91
CA ARG A 95 -11.03 2.49 18.07
C ARG A 95 -11.75 3.64 18.75
N ALA A 96 -12.06 3.52 20.03
CA ALA A 96 -12.76 4.55 20.81
C ALA A 96 -11.99 5.88 20.86
N LYS A 97 -10.66 5.83 20.77
CA LYS A 97 -9.79 7.01 20.75
C LYS A 97 -9.65 7.66 19.35
N ARG A 98 -10.12 7.03 18.28
CA ARG A 98 -9.94 7.52 16.89
C ARG A 98 -11.18 8.27 16.40
N LYS A 99 -10.98 9.48 15.89
CA LYS A 99 -12.03 10.29 15.29
C LYS A 99 -12.09 10.02 13.79
N VAL A 100 -12.69 8.88 13.42
CA VAL A 100 -12.88 8.52 12.02
C VAL A 100 -13.69 9.60 11.29
N GLY A 101 -13.31 9.90 10.03
CA GLY A 101 -13.98 10.92 9.22
C GLY A 101 -13.55 12.37 9.50
N LEU A 102 -12.69 12.61 10.50
CA LEU A 102 -12.13 13.93 10.77
C LEU A 102 -11.00 14.28 9.79
N TYR A 103 -10.05 13.36 9.61
CA TYR A 103 -8.83 13.58 8.84
C TYR A 103 -9.09 13.52 7.33
N ARG A 104 -8.37 14.34 6.56
CA ARG A 104 -8.49 14.46 5.10
C ARG A 104 -7.21 14.10 4.36
N ALA A 105 -6.08 14.39 4.93
CA ALA A 105 -4.77 14.06 4.34
C ALA A 105 -3.70 13.98 5.42
N VAL A 106 -2.63 13.28 5.10
CA VAL A 106 -1.40 13.21 5.87
C VAL A 106 -0.23 13.48 4.92
N LYS A 107 0.80 14.08 5.43
CA LYS A 107 2.10 14.25 4.77
C LYS A 107 3.18 13.93 5.78
N VAL A 108 4.04 12.98 5.47
CA VAL A 108 5.27 12.75 6.22
C VAL A 108 6.29 13.82 5.82
N ASP A 109 6.73 14.61 6.77
CA ASP A 109 7.65 15.73 6.53
C ASP A 109 9.10 15.29 6.68
N SER A 110 9.43 14.53 7.72
CA SER A 110 10.75 13.93 7.92
C SER A 110 10.73 12.68 8.78
N VAL A 111 11.76 11.86 8.64
CA VAL A 111 12.04 10.71 9.50
C VAL A 111 13.50 10.75 9.90
N ASP A 112 13.75 10.70 11.19
CA ASP A 112 15.07 10.63 11.79
C ASP A 112 15.19 9.36 12.61
N CYS A 113 16.22 8.52 12.36
CA CYS A 113 16.42 7.24 13.03
C CYS A 113 17.77 7.18 13.73
N GLU A 114 17.73 6.82 15.00
CA GLU A 114 18.91 6.49 15.82
C GLU A 114 18.81 5.04 16.28
N GLY A 115 19.74 4.20 15.80
CA GLY A 115 19.65 2.76 16.05
C GLY A 115 18.33 2.16 15.57
N ALA A 116 17.58 1.60 16.50
CA ALA A 116 16.26 1.00 16.26
C ALA A 116 15.09 2.00 16.42
N VAL A 117 15.34 3.19 16.96
CA VAL A 117 14.27 4.17 17.25
C VAL A 117 14.21 5.22 16.14
N CYS A 118 13.02 5.49 15.64
CA CYS A 118 12.79 6.49 14.61
C CYS A 118 11.73 7.50 15.07
N THR A 119 12.00 8.77 14.83
CA THR A 119 11.07 9.88 15.04
C THR A 119 10.53 10.33 13.68
N VAL A 120 9.22 10.31 13.54
CA VAL A 120 8.51 10.75 12.34
C VAL A 120 7.82 12.07 12.63
N LYS A 121 8.14 13.10 11.85
CA LYS A 121 7.41 14.37 11.83
C LYS A 121 6.44 14.34 10.66
N LEU A 122 5.20 14.65 10.90
CA LEU A 122 4.16 14.65 9.88
C LEU A 122 3.18 15.81 10.08
N THR A 123 2.49 16.19 9.02
CA THR A 123 1.44 17.20 9.02
C THR A 123 0.12 16.54 8.68
N LEU A 124 -0.86 16.67 9.58
CA LEU A 124 -2.23 16.24 9.36
C LEU A 124 -3.08 17.40 8.85
N ARG A 125 -3.90 17.15 7.85
CA ARG A 125 -4.95 18.05 7.41
C ARG A 125 -6.32 17.48 7.77
N TYR A 126 -7.17 18.31 8.39
CA TYR A 126 -8.51 17.92 8.82
C TYR A 126 -9.51 19.09 8.75
N ASP A 127 -10.79 18.74 8.82
CA ASP A 127 -11.87 19.73 8.93
C ASP A 127 -12.40 19.73 10.36
N PHE A 128 -12.56 20.89 10.96
CA PHE A 128 -13.08 21.00 12.31
C PHE A 128 -14.15 22.08 12.39
N LYS A 129 -15.38 21.69 12.69
CA LYS A 129 -16.56 22.57 12.70
C LYS A 129 -16.67 23.33 11.35
N ARG A 130 -16.63 24.67 11.38
CA ARG A 130 -16.66 25.56 10.19
C ARG A 130 -15.30 25.73 9.51
N PHE A 131 -14.20 25.31 10.17
CA PHE A 131 -12.85 25.46 9.64
C PHE A 131 -12.51 24.28 8.73
N LYS A 132 -12.07 24.59 7.52
CA LYS A 132 -11.66 23.59 6.52
C LYS A 132 -10.17 23.62 6.32
N GLY A 133 -9.59 22.44 6.09
CA GLY A 133 -8.18 22.31 5.74
C GLY A 133 -7.21 22.73 6.85
N VAL A 134 -7.62 22.64 8.11
CA VAL A 134 -6.74 22.91 9.25
C VAL A 134 -5.54 21.97 9.19
N GLN A 135 -4.33 22.50 9.39
CA GLN A 135 -3.11 21.72 9.43
C GLN A 135 -2.55 21.70 10.85
N THR A 136 -2.09 20.52 11.28
CA THR A 136 -1.49 20.35 12.59
C THR A 136 -0.25 19.46 12.45
N PRO A 137 0.93 19.92 12.92
CA PRO A 137 2.09 19.05 13.02
C PRO A 137 1.88 17.99 14.09
N LEU A 138 2.44 16.81 13.86
CA LEU A 138 2.43 15.70 14.79
C LEU A 138 3.78 15.00 14.76
N VAL A 139 4.19 14.45 15.88
CA VAL A 139 5.38 13.63 16.02
C VAL A 139 4.96 12.23 16.45
N GLU A 140 5.48 11.22 15.77
CA GLU A 140 5.29 9.81 16.11
C GLU A 140 6.63 9.15 16.39
N HIS A 141 6.64 8.17 17.29
CA HIS A 141 7.79 7.35 17.59
C HIS A 141 7.57 5.94 17.06
N TRP A 142 8.57 5.44 16.36
CA TRP A 142 8.56 4.13 15.74
C TRP A 142 9.77 3.34 16.21
N VAL A 143 9.62 2.04 16.40
CA VAL A 143 10.71 1.12 16.75
C VAL A 143 10.88 0.08 15.66
N ILE A 144 12.14 -0.21 15.32
CA ILE A 144 12.48 -1.28 14.37
C ILE A 144 12.76 -2.54 15.17
N GLU A 145 11.89 -3.52 15.02
CA GLU A 145 11.92 -4.80 15.74
C GLU A 145 11.30 -5.89 14.85
N ASP A 146 11.80 -7.12 14.95
CA ASP A 146 11.29 -8.28 14.23
C ASP A 146 11.12 -8.07 12.71
N GLY A 147 12.11 -7.42 12.10
CA GLY A 147 12.15 -7.23 10.66
C GLY A 147 11.32 -6.06 10.11
N GLN A 148 10.65 -5.26 10.94
CA GLN A 148 9.83 -4.15 10.50
C GLN A 148 9.77 -3.00 11.52
N ALA A 149 9.17 -1.87 11.11
CA ALA A 149 8.97 -0.73 11.99
C ALA A 149 7.57 -0.75 12.61
N TRP A 150 7.47 -0.48 13.90
CA TRP A 150 6.24 -0.47 14.69
C TRP A 150 6.02 0.89 15.32
N LEU A 151 4.77 1.34 15.33
CA LEU A 151 4.39 2.54 16.07
C LEU A 151 4.35 2.27 17.57
N VAL A 152 4.92 3.18 18.35
CA VAL A 152 4.81 3.23 19.80
C VAL A 152 4.03 4.50 20.15
N GLU A 153 2.83 4.35 20.71
CA GLU A 153 2.05 5.50 21.19
C GLU A 153 2.55 5.86 22.60
N GLY A 154 3.12 7.06 22.76
CA GLY A 154 3.44 7.59 24.09
C GLY A 154 2.18 7.74 24.95
N LYS A 155 2.31 7.45 26.24
CA LYS A 155 1.27 7.69 27.25
C LYS A 155 1.10 9.16 27.50
#